data_4f26398f8a70551f65737ea4d4d8e9e7
#
_entry.id   4f26398f8a70551f65737ea4d4d8e9e7
#
_cell.length_a   1.000
_cell.length_b   1.000
_cell.length_c   1.000
_cell.angle_alpha   90.00
_cell.angle_beta   90.00
_cell.angle_gamma   90.00
#
_symmetry.space_group_name_H-M   'P 1'
#
loop_
_entity.id
_entity.type
_entity.pdbx_description
1 polymer ?
#
loop_
_entity_poly.entity_id
_entity_poly.type
_entity_poly.pdbx_seq_one_letter_code
_entity_poly.pdbx_strand_id
1 'polypeptide(L)'
;MSLAGVSKKTVEIVDRGSYLTPSGATVDIRAAIDAALRGTVLYRPYELAELTAHPGAEGAPPPHLSVTPETTAEAARRLVEAEGIPHVVALNFASAKNPGGGFLGGAKAQEEDLARCSALYACQLTQREFYNANRAKPSMLYTDHVIYSPDVPFFRDERHALLEAPFLVSIITAPAPNAGEAARNGRSEARKVRATLDARAGHVLAVAAAHGHRCVVLGAWGCGVFRNEPRDVADAFALWIDHPRFRGAFDRIVFAVYERNDDRPTGRIFEERLMR
;
A
#
# COMPACT_ATOMS: atom_id res chain seq x y z
N MET A 1 13.14 -21.78 5.80
CA MET A 1 11.82 -22.08 5.17
C MET A 1 11.76 -21.33 3.86
N SER A 2 11.15 -21.88 2.79
CA SER A 2 10.92 -21.15 1.55
C SER A 2 9.83 -20.08 1.73
N LEU A 3 9.83 -19.04 0.88
CA LEU A 3 8.80 -17.98 0.95
C LEU A 3 7.38 -18.53 0.73
N ALA A 4 7.19 -19.50 -0.16
CA ALA A 4 5.93 -20.21 -0.32
C ALA A 4 5.51 -20.96 0.96
N GLY A 5 6.47 -21.55 1.67
CA GLY A 5 6.24 -22.18 2.97
C GLY A 5 5.83 -21.18 4.06
N VAL A 6 6.43 -19.97 4.06
CA VAL A 6 6.00 -18.87 4.95
C VAL A 6 4.56 -18.45 4.62
N SER A 7 4.27 -18.25 3.33
CA SER A 7 2.92 -17.87 2.87
C SER A 7 1.85 -18.87 3.30
N LYS A 8 2.11 -20.18 3.16
CA LYS A 8 1.21 -21.23 3.63
C LYS A 8 0.96 -21.13 5.14
N LYS A 9 2.04 -20.97 5.94
CA LYS A 9 1.90 -20.81 7.38
C LYS A 9 1.16 -19.52 7.78
N THR A 10 1.32 -18.44 7.02
CA THR A 10 0.58 -17.21 7.25
C THR A 10 -0.93 -17.43 7.04
N VAL A 11 -1.32 -18.13 5.97
CA VAL A 11 -2.73 -18.49 5.76
C VAL A 11 -3.26 -19.37 6.90
N GLU A 12 -2.50 -20.40 7.31
CA GLU A 12 -2.87 -21.26 8.44
C GLU A 12 -3.06 -20.48 9.76
N ILE A 13 -2.22 -19.47 10.02
CA ILE A 13 -2.35 -18.58 11.20
C ILE A 13 -3.63 -17.76 11.11
N VAL A 14 -3.91 -17.17 9.95
CA VAL A 14 -5.11 -16.36 9.73
C VAL A 14 -6.37 -17.21 9.88
N ASP A 15 -6.39 -18.42 9.30
CA ASP A 15 -7.53 -19.36 9.41
C ASP A 15 -7.75 -19.81 10.86
N ARG A 16 -6.68 -20.10 11.60
CA ARG A 16 -6.74 -20.47 13.01
C ARG A 16 -7.06 -19.30 13.93
N GLY A 17 -6.67 -18.06 13.56
CA GLY A 17 -6.83 -16.85 14.36
C GLY A 17 -5.84 -16.71 15.52
N SER A 18 -4.75 -17.50 15.52
CA SER A 18 -3.74 -17.45 16.58
C SER A 18 -2.38 -17.98 16.11
N TYR A 19 -1.33 -17.60 16.80
CA TYR A 19 0.02 -18.12 16.56
C TYR A 19 0.81 -18.31 17.86
N LEU A 20 1.87 -19.13 17.82
CA LEU A 20 2.85 -19.24 18.89
C LEU A 20 3.98 -18.23 18.64
N THR A 21 4.28 -17.43 19.65
CA THR A 21 5.41 -16.49 19.63
C THR A 21 6.75 -17.24 19.69
N PRO A 22 7.89 -16.58 19.41
CA PRO A 22 9.21 -17.15 19.64
C PRO A 22 9.45 -17.56 21.09
N SER A 23 8.86 -16.85 22.07
CA SER A 23 8.92 -17.19 23.50
C SER A 23 8.03 -18.37 23.92
N GLY A 24 7.18 -18.88 22.99
CA GLY A 24 6.27 -20.02 23.25
C GLY A 24 4.89 -19.62 23.77
N ALA A 25 4.57 -18.33 23.87
CA ALA A 25 3.23 -17.89 24.25
C ALA A 25 2.26 -17.99 23.05
N THR A 26 0.98 -18.24 23.31
CA THR A 26 -0.06 -18.19 22.29
C THR A 26 -0.64 -16.79 22.24
N VAL A 27 -0.63 -16.18 21.05
CA VAL A 27 -1.28 -14.88 20.78
C VAL A 27 -2.53 -15.12 19.95
N ASP A 28 -3.69 -14.70 20.48
CA ASP A 28 -4.96 -14.70 19.76
C ASP A 28 -5.08 -13.37 18.97
N ILE A 29 -5.33 -13.51 17.66
CA ILE A 29 -5.54 -12.39 16.72
C ILE A 29 -6.88 -12.49 16.00
N ARG A 30 -7.76 -13.40 16.41
CA ARG A 30 -9.07 -13.65 15.78
C ARG A 30 -9.89 -12.38 15.70
N ALA A 31 -10.05 -11.69 16.82
CA ALA A 31 -10.89 -10.49 16.89
C ALA A 31 -10.36 -9.38 15.95
N ALA A 32 -9.03 -9.19 15.87
CA ALA A 32 -8.40 -8.23 14.97
C ALA A 32 -8.59 -8.61 13.50
N ILE A 33 -8.39 -9.89 13.14
CA ILE A 33 -8.66 -10.40 11.79
C ILE A 33 -10.11 -10.14 11.40
N ASP A 34 -11.06 -10.57 12.24
CA ASP A 34 -12.49 -10.44 11.95
C ASP A 34 -12.91 -8.98 11.82
N ALA A 35 -12.33 -8.06 12.60
CA ALA A 35 -12.55 -6.63 12.48
C ALA A 35 -12.03 -6.08 11.15
N ALA A 36 -10.80 -6.42 10.77
CA ALA A 36 -10.21 -6.02 9.50
C ALA A 36 -11.03 -6.54 8.30
N LEU A 37 -11.44 -7.80 8.33
CA LEU A 37 -12.27 -8.41 7.28
C LEU A 37 -13.61 -7.69 7.12
N ARG A 38 -14.32 -7.45 8.24
CA ARG A 38 -15.63 -6.75 8.22
C ARG A 38 -15.52 -5.30 7.79
N GLY A 39 -14.44 -4.63 8.16
CA GLY A 39 -14.19 -3.23 7.81
C GLY A 39 -13.59 -3.04 6.42
N THR A 40 -13.19 -4.12 5.72
CA THR A 40 -12.62 -4.02 4.38
C THR A 40 -13.69 -3.61 3.37
N VAL A 41 -13.47 -2.49 2.69
CA VAL A 41 -14.41 -1.90 1.72
C VAL A 41 -13.76 -1.68 0.36
N LEU A 42 -14.58 -1.71 -0.68
CA LEU A 42 -14.20 -1.38 -2.05
C LEU A 42 -14.70 0.01 -2.40
N TYR A 43 -13.80 0.84 -2.89
CA TYR A 43 -14.12 2.10 -3.55
C TYR A 43 -14.13 1.93 -5.06
N ARG A 44 -15.25 2.30 -5.68
CA ARG A 44 -15.41 2.31 -7.14
C ARG A 44 -14.96 3.66 -7.71
N PRO A 45 -14.65 3.74 -9.02
CA PRO A 45 -14.15 4.97 -9.63
C PRO A 45 -15.00 6.21 -9.38
N TYR A 46 -16.33 6.09 -9.35
CA TYR A 46 -17.23 7.24 -9.12
C TYR A 46 -17.16 7.71 -7.65
N GLU A 47 -17.06 6.80 -6.68
CA GLU A 47 -16.90 7.14 -5.25
C GLU A 47 -15.57 7.85 -4.99
N LEU A 48 -14.51 7.41 -5.66
CA LEU A 48 -13.18 8.02 -5.57
C LEU A 48 -13.16 9.43 -6.17
N ALA A 49 -13.86 9.65 -7.26
CA ALA A 49 -13.99 10.97 -7.87
C ALA A 49 -14.69 11.95 -6.92
N GLU A 50 -15.76 11.52 -6.26
CA GLU A 50 -16.46 12.31 -5.24
C GLU A 50 -15.55 12.62 -4.04
N LEU A 51 -14.87 11.60 -3.48
CA LEU A 51 -13.93 11.80 -2.37
C LEU A 51 -12.83 12.80 -2.71
N THR A 52 -12.29 12.73 -3.93
CA THR A 52 -11.21 13.61 -4.37
C THR A 52 -11.67 15.06 -4.61
N ALA A 53 -12.93 15.28 -4.88
CA ALA A 53 -13.50 16.62 -5.14
C ALA A 53 -13.72 17.46 -3.86
N HIS A 54 -13.75 16.87 -2.66
CA HIS A 54 -13.99 17.62 -1.42
C HIS A 54 -12.85 18.57 -1.08
N PRO A 55 -13.13 19.83 -0.67
CA PRO A 55 -12.09 20.78 -0.29
C PRO A 55 -11.37 20.38 1.00
N GLY A 56 -10.11 20.75 1.11
CA GLY A 56 -9.33 20.63 2.35
C GLY A 56 -9.53 21.82 3.30
N ALA A 57 -8.86 21.78 4.45
CA ALA A 57 -8.85 22.86 5.43
C ALA A 57 -7.88 23.98 4.99
N GLU A 58 -8.36 25.22 4.92
CA GLU A 58 -7.50 26.37 4.63
C GLU A 58 -6.55 26.67 5.80
N GLY A 59 -5.32 27.12 5.45
CA GLY A 59 -4.35 27.62 6.44
C GLY A 59 -3.62 26.55 7.28
N ALA A 60 -3.88 25.26 7.06
CA ALA A 60 -3.16 24.20 7.76
C ALA A 60 -1.71 24.03 7.22
N PRO A 61 -0.75 23.65 8.08
CA PRO A 61 0.62 23.41 7.66
C PRO A 61 0.71 22.21 6.71
N PRO A 62 1.75 22.15 5.85
CA PRO A 62 2.02 20.97 5.06
C PRO A 62 2.45 19.80 5.95
N PRO A 63 2.27 18.56 5.50
CA PRO A 63 2.72 17.38 6.24
C PRO A 63 4.25 17.33 6.32
N HIS A 64 4.77 16.72 7.39
CA HIS A 64 6.19 16.35 7.42
C HIS A 64 6.44 15.21 6.43
N LEU A 65 7.28 15.47 5.42
CA LEU A 65 7.68 14.46 4.43
C LEU A 65 9.01 13.83 4.83
N SER A 66 9.16 12.55 4.54
CA SER A 66 10.44 11.84 4.64
C SER A 66 10.54 10.73 3.60
N VAL A 67 11.77 10.48 3.13
CA VAL A 67 12.11 9.35 2.25
C VAL A 67 13.07 8.45 3.01
N THR A 68 12.71 7.19 3.18
CA THR A 68 13.50 6.25 4.00
C THR A 68 13.87 5.01 3.19
N PRO A 69 15.03 4.36 3.45
CA PRO A 69 15.46 3.14 2.78
C PRO A 69 14.82 1.87 3.36
N GLU A 70 13.66 2.01 3.98
CA GLU A 70 12.91 0.93 4.61
C GLU A 70 11.97 0.26 3.61
N THR A 71 11.61 -1.00 3.88
CA THR A 71 10.40 -1.60 3.30
C THR A 71 9.16 -0.93 3.89
N THR A 72 8.02 -1.09 3.22
CA THR A 72 6.74 -0.55 3.73
C THR A 72 6.38 -1.13 5.10
N ALA A 73 6.65 -2.42 5.33
CA ALA A 73 6.38 -3.08 6.61
C ALA A 73 7.27 -2.56 7.73
N GLU A 74 8.59 -2.36 7.47
CA GLU A 74 9.54 -1.76 8.42
C GLU A 74 9.13 -0.35 8.81
N ALA A 75 8.84 0.50 7.82
CA ALA A 75 8.41 1.89 8.07
C ALA A 75 7.12 1.93 8.90
N ALA A 76 6.12 1.13 8.53
CA ALA A 76 4.87 1.06 9.27
C ALA A 76 5.07 0.57 10.71
N ARG A 77 5.89 -0.47 10.91
CA ARG A 77 6.23 -0.99 12.23
C ARG A 77 6.93 0.06 13.10
N ARG A 78 7.93 0.73 12.56
CA ARG A 78 8.65 1.81 13.27
C ARG A 78 7.70 2.92 13.72
N LEU A 79 6.82 3.36 12.82
CA LEU A 79 5.84 4.42 13.14
C LEU A 79 4.87 3.99 14.25
N VAL A 80 4.39 2.75 14.20
CA VAL A 80 3.44 2.24 15.22
C VAL A 80 4.13 1.89 16.53
N GLU A 81 5.21 1.06 16.50
CA GLU A 81 5.81 0.51 17.72
C GLU A 81 6.84 1.45 18.35
N ALA A 82 7.73 2.06 17.55
CA ALA A 82 8.81 2.88 18.09
C ALA A 82 8.41 4.34 18.30
N GLU A 83 7.56 4.90 17.43
CA GLU A 83 7.13 6.29 17.50
C GLU A 83 5.73 6.45 18.12
N GLY A 84 5.01 5.35 18.35
CA GLY A 84 3.69 5.37 19.01
C GLY A 84 2.61 6.09 18.19
N ILE A 85 2.74 6.18 16.86
CA ILE A 85 1.78 6.87 16.02
C ILE A 85 0.55 5.99 15.83
N PRO A 86 -0.65 6.44 16.24
CA PRO A 86 -1.87 5.68 16.03
C PRO A 86 -2.34 5.77 14.57
N HIS A 87 -3.12 4.78 14.14
CA HIS A 87 -3.84 4.80 12.85
C HIS A 87 -2.94 5.08 11.64
N VAL A 88 -1.79 4.42 11.55
CA VAL A 88 -0.94 4.44 10.35
C VAL A 88 -1.65 3.72 9.21
N VAL A 89 -1.62 4.31 8.01
CA VAL A 89 -2.07 3.64 6.79
C VAL A 89 -0.91 3.50 5.80
N ALA A 90 -0.84 2.36 5.12
CA ALA A 90 0.18 2.09 4.11
C ALA A 90 -0.44 1.73 2.75
N LEU A 91 0.22 2.17 1.67
CA LEU A 91 -0.14 1.80 0.31
C LEU A 91 0.43 0.42 -0.03
N ASN A 92 -0.45 -0.51 -0.40
CA ASN A 92 -0.10 -1.78 -1.02
C ASN A 92 0.00 -1.59 -2.54
N PHE A 93 1.17 -1.93 -3.12
CA PHE A 93 1.46 -1.84 -4.55
C PHE A 93 0.85 -3.04 -5.29
N ALA A 94 -0.45 -3.02 -5.42
CA ALA A 94 -1.27 -4.18 -5.71
C ALA A 94 -1.06 -4.77 -7.10
N SER A 95 -1.10 -6.10 -7.17
CA SER A 95 -1.51 -6.79 -8.38
C SER A 95 -2.97 -6.46 -8.67
N ALA A 96 -3.24 -5.98 -9.89
CA ALA A 96 -4.63 -5.68 -10.28
C ALA A 96 -5.50 -6.93 -10.46
N LYS A 97 -4.88 -8.10 -10.72
CA LYS A 97 -5.59 -9.30 -11.17
C LYS A 97 -5.64 -10.43 -10.14
N ASN A 98 -4.71 -10.45 -9.18
CA ASN A 98 -4.58 -11.55 -8.22
C ASN A 98 -4.45 -11.00 -6.79
N PRO A 99 -5.32 -11.41 -5.85
CA PRO A 99 -5.14 -11.07 -4.45
C PRO A 99 -3.76 -11.53 -3.95
N GLY A 100 -3.02 -10.65 -3.28
CA GLY A 100 -1.68 -10.93 -2.78
C GLY A 100 -0.63 -11.18 -3.88
N GLY A 101 -0.93 -10.84 -5.14
CA GLY A 101 0.00 -11.06 -6.25
C GLY A 101 0.39 -12.52 -6.40
N GLY A 102 1.70 -12.79 -6.39
CA GLY A 102 2.29 -14.14 -6.39
C GLY A 102 2.62 -14.68 -5.02
N PHE A 103 1.98 -14.17 -3.95
CA PHE A 103 2.23 -14.49 -2.54
C PHE A 103 2.30 -15.99 -2.26
N LEU A 104 1.28 -16.77 -2.69
CA LEU A 104 1.23 -18.22 -2.44
C LEU A 104 2.36 -18.98 -3.14
N GLY A 105 2.83 -18.49 -4.29
CA GLY A 105 3.96 -19.06 -5.04
C GLY A 105 5.34 -18.63 -4.54
N GLY A 106 5.41 -17.73 -3.57
CA GLY A 106 6.67 -17.24 -3.00
C GLY A 106 7.36 -16.14 -3.82
N ALA A 107 6.61 -15.38 -4.62
CA ALA A 107 7.10 -14.19 -5.31
C ALA A 107 7.58 -13.12 -4.31
N LYS A 108 8.45 -12.20 -4.78
CA LYS A 108 9.19 -11.25 -3.95
C LYS A 108 8.94 -9.82 -4.42
N ALA A 109 7.79 -9.25 -4.11
CA ALA A 109 7.56 -7.83 -4.28
C ALA A 109 6.85 -7.28 -3.05
N GLN A 110 6.57 -6.00 -3.01
CA GLN A 110 6.04 -5.31 -1.84
C GLN A 110 4.69 -5.89 -1.38
N GLU A 111 3.75 -6.15 -2.30
CA GLU A 111 2.46 -6.76 -1.96
C GLU A 111 2.62 -8.14 -1.34
N GLU A 112 3.47 -8.99 -1.93
CA GLU A 112 3.71 -10.34 -1.43
C GLU A 112 4.35 -10.31 -0.05
N ASP A 113 5.19 -9.32 0.23
CA ASP A 113 5.81 -9.13 1.52
C ASP A 113 4.79 -8.72 2.59
N LEU A 114 3.96 -7.72 2.31
CA LEU A 114 2.85 -7.33 3.18
C LEU A 114 1.90 -8.50 3.47
N ALA A 115 1.55 -9.27 2.43
CA ALA A 115 0.67 -10.44 2.57
C ALA A 115 1.31 -11.56 3.41
N ARG A 116 2.65 -11.73 3.38
CA ARG A 116 3.35 -12.70 4.22
C ARG A 116 3.40 -12.29 5.69
N CYS A 117 3.46 -10.99 5.94
CA CYS A 117 3.63 -10.47 7.30
C CYS A 117 2.30 -10.27 8.05
N SER A 118 1.16 -10.30 7.35
CA SER A 118 -0.13 -9.86 7.89
C SER A 118 -1.33 -10.68 7.42
N ALA A 119 -2.52 -10.27 7.87
CA ALA A 119 -3.80 -10.80 7.40
C ALA A 119 -4.29 -10.14 6.08
N LEU A 120 -3.50 -9.32 5.41
CA LEU A 120 -3.91 -8.55 4.22
C LEU A 120 -4.49 -9.43 3.11
N TYR A 121 -3.90 -10.59 2.84
CA TYR A 121 -4.39 -11.50 1.81
C TYR A 121 -5.85 -11.91 2.05
N ALA A 122 -6.23 -12.20 3.28
CA ALA A 122 -7.61 -12.53 3.63
C ALA A 122 -8.57 -11.34 3.42
N CYS A 123 -8.14 -10.12 3.76
CA CYS A 123 -8.91 -8.91 3.49
C CYS A 123 -9.15 -8.71 1.99
N GLN A 124 -8.13 -8.88 1.16
CA GLN A 124 -8.23 -8.77 -0.29
C GLN A 124 -9.19 -9.81 -0.90
N LEU A 125 -9.25 -11.02 -0.36
CA LEU A 125 -10.16 -12.07 -0.82
C LEU A 125 -11.64 -11.71 -0.65
N THR A 126 -11.99 -10.81 0.26
CA THR A 126 -13.37 -10.32 0.45
C THR A 126 -13.84 -9.43 -0.70
N GLN A 127 -12.91 -8.83 -1.47
CA GLN A 127 -13.22 -7.83 -2.49
C GLN A 127 -13.04 -8.36 -3.93
N ARG A 128 -13.77 -9.42 -4.26
CA ARG A 128 -13.68 -10.09 -5.58
C ARG A 128 -13.99 -9.16 -6.76
N GLU A 129 -14.86 -8.16 -6.56
CA GLU A 129 -15.23 -7.18 -7.58
C GLU A 129 -14.01 -6.42 -8.09
N PHE A 130 -13.08 -6.01 -7.21
CA PHE A 130 -11.82 -5.35 -7.58
C PHE A 130 -11.05 -6.14 -8.65
N TYR A 131 -10.83 -7.41 -8.40
CA TYR A 131 -10.05 -8.29 -9.29
C TYR A 131 -10.81 -8.62 -10.57
N ASN A 132 -12.12 -8.84 -10.50
CA ASN A 132 -12.97 -9.13 -11.65
C ASN A 132 -13.05 -7.93 -12.60
N ALA A 133 -13.24 -6.71 -12.09
CA ALA A 133 -13.26 -5.49 -12.88
C ALA A 133 -11.93 -5.28 -13.63
N ASN A 134 -10.81 -5.53 -12.95
CA ASN A 134 -9.48 -5.41 -13.55
C ASN A 134 -9.17 -6.51 -14.58
N ARG A 135 -9.67 -7.73 -14.38
CA ARG A 135 -9.52 -8.82 -15.39
C ARG A 135 -10.36 -8.56 -16.62
N ALA A 136 -11.55 -8.01 -16.46
CA ALA A 136 -12.47 -7.69 -17.55
C ALA A 136 -11.97 -6.53 -18.43
N LYS A 137 -11.12 -5.64 -17.89
CA LYS A 137 -10.56 -4.51 -18.63
C LYS A 137 -9.29 -4.93 -19.39
N PRO A 138 -9.27 -4.89 -20.73
CA PRO A 138 -8.11 -5.32 -21.53
C PRO A 138 -6.93 -4.34 -21.52
N SER A 139 -7.00 -3.27 -20.72
CA SER A 139 -5.97 -2.24 -20.63
C SER A 139 -4.97 -2.55 -19.50
N MET A 140 -3.69 -2.29 -19.74
CA MET A 140 -2.62 -2.36 -18.74
C MET A 140 -2.59 -1.14 -17.79
N LEU A 141 -3.46 -0.19 -18.03
CA LEU A 141 -3.72 0.90 -17.08
C LEU A 141 -4.60 0.44 -15.92
N TYR A 142 -5.32 -0.68 -16.07
CA TYR A 142 -6.28 -1.21 -15.09
C TYR A 142 -7.45 -0.27 -14.79
N THR A 143 -8.20 -0.55 -13.73
CA THR A 143 -9.30 0.32 -13.26
C THR A 143 -8.85 1.14 -12.08
N ASP A 144 -9.61 2.18 -11.73
CA ASP A 144 -9.31 3.03 -10.58
C ASP A 144 -9.91 2.52 -9.26
N HIS A 145 -10.39 1.27 -9.21
CA HIS A 145 -10.87 0.67 -7.96
C HIS A 145 -9.77 0.65 -6.90
N VAL A 146 -10.15 0.92 -5.65
CA VAL A 146 -9.27 0.86 -4.48
C VAL A 146 -9.93 0.03 -3.39
N ILE A 147 -9.18 -0.85 -2.72
CA ILE A 147 -9.64 -1.52 -1.50
C ILE A 147 -9.01 -0.81 -0.30
N TYR A 148 -9.81 -0.52 0.71
CA TYR A 148 -9.34 -0.10 2.02
C TYR A 148 -9.59 -1.21 3.03
N SER A 149 -8.55 -1.61 3.77
CA SER A 149 -8.61 -2.62 4.83
C SER A 149 -8.13 -1.98 6.14
N PRO A 150 -9.03 -1.73 7.12
CA PRO A 150 -8.65 -1.09 8.38
C PRO A 150 -7.88 -2.05 9.28
N ASP A 151 -6.93 -1.51 10.04
CA ASP A 151 -6.27 -2.13 11.18
C ASP A 151 -5.88 -3.61 10.96
N VAL A 152 -5.27 -3.88 9.80
CA VAL A 152 -4.83 -5.23 9.44
C VAL A 152 -3.74 -5.68 10.43
N PRO A 153 -3.89 -6.84 11.11
CA PRO A 153 -2.87 -7.31 12.04
C PRO A 153 -1.64 -7.83 11.30
N PHE A 154 -0.49 -7.26 11.63
CA PHE A 154 0.84 -7.71 11.24
C PHE A 154 1.42 -8.53 12.39
N PHE A 155 1.79 -9.77 12.13
CA PHE A 155 2.30 -10.72 13.12
C PHE A 155 3.65 -11.33 12.76
N ARG A 156 4.28 -10.82 11.68
CA ARG A 156 5.67 -11.12 11.30
C ARG A 156 6.45 -9.85 11.03
N ASP A 157 7.75 -9.92 11.30
CA ASP A 157 8.71 -8.90 10.91
C ASP A 157 9.11 -8.98 9.42
N GLU A 158 9.99 -8.11 9.00
CA GLU A 158 10.55 -8.02 7.63
C GLU A 158 11.39 -9.25 7.23
N ARG A 159 11.83 -10.04 8.19
CA ARG A 159 12.53 -11.33 7.99
C ARG A 159 11.56 -12.51 8.04
N HIS A 160 10.28 -12.21 8.15
CA HIS A 160 9.16 -13.14 8.26
C HIS A 160 9.19 -13.98 9.56
N ALA A 161 9.94 -13.59 10.59
CA ALA A 161 9.87 -14.18 11.91
C ALA A 161 8.57 -13.74 12.61
N LEU A 162 7.97 -14.62 13.41
CA LEU A 162 6.78 -14.28 14.20
C LEU A 162 7.13 -13.27 15.29
N LEU A 163 6.26 -12.31 15.53
CA LEU A 163 6.40 -11.28 16.55
C LEU A 163 5.88 -11.76 17.91
N GLU A 164 6.38 -11.17 19.00
CA GLU A 164 5.84 -11.42 20.34
C GLU A 164 4.46 -10.81 20.54
N ALA A 165 4.18 -9.68 19.85
CA ALA A 165 2.87 -9.06 19.78
C ALA A 165 2.60 -8.55 18.36
N PRO A 166 1.36 -8.62 17.85
CA PRO A 166 1.01 -8.05 16.56
C PRO A 166 0.90 -6.53 16.67
N PHE A 167 1.15 -5.82 15.57
CA PHE A 167 0.81 -4.41 15.42
C PHE A 167 -0.23 -4.22 14.31
N LEU A 168 -0.96 -3.14 14.34
CA LEU A 168 -2.07 -2.88 13.42
C LEU A 168 -1.71 -1.76 12.45
N VAL A 169 -1.97 -1.99 11.16
CA VAL A 169 -1.78 -1.00 10.09
C VAL A 169 -2.94 -1.09 9.12
N SER A 170 -3.58 0.03 8.83
CA SER A 170 -4.57 0.08 7.76
C SER A 170 -3.90 0.03 6.39
N ILE A 171 -4.51 -0.64 5.42
CA ILE A 171 -3.90 -0.83 4.10
C ILE A 171 -4.83 -0.32 3.01
N ILE A 172 -4.27 0.52 2.12
CA ILE A 172 -4.90 0.93 0.87
C ILE A 172 -4.31 0.09 -0.26
N THR A 173 -5.11 -0.77 -0.86
CA THR A 173 -4.72 -1.64 -1.97
C THR A 173 -5.12 -0.99 -3.30
N ALA A 174 -4.14 -0.50 -4.06
CA ALA A 174 -4.35 0.16 -5.33
C ALA A 174 -3.28 -0.25 -6.36
N PRO A 175 -3.67 -0.58 -7.62
CA PRO A 175 -2.70 -0.94 -8.65
C PRO A 175 -2.13 0.31 -9.31
N ALA A 176 -0.82 0.40 -9.46
CA ALA A 176 -0.23 1.34 -10.41
C ALA A 176 -0.57 0.91 -11.85
N PRO A 177 -0.58 1.80 -12.85
CA PRO A 177 -0.59 1.39 -14.24
C PRO A 177 0.67 0.57 -14.52
N ASN A 178 0.59 -0.42 -15.40
CA ASN A 178 1.75 -1.19 -15.84
C ASN A 178 2.40 -0.51 -17.05
N ALA A 179 3.33 0.42 -16.81
CA ALA A 179 3.96 1.20 -17.87
C ALA A 179 4.70 0.32 -18.89
N GLY A 180 5.38 -0.73 -18.41
CA GLY A 180 6.10 -1.67 -19.28
C GLY A 180 5.20 -2.39 -20.27
N GLU A 181 4.05 -2.88 -19.83
CA GLU A 181 3.08 -3.55 -20.72
C GLU A 181 2.25 -2.54 -21.54
N ALA A 182 1.93 -1.37 -20.97
CA ALA A 182 1.26 -0.30 -21.71
C ALA A 182 2.09 0.17 -22.91
N ALA A 183 3.41 0.25 -22.77
CA ALA A 183 4.32 0.57 -23.86
C ALA A 183 4.32 -0.51 -24.98
N ARG A 184 4.16 -1.78 -24.63
CA ARG A 184 4.04 -2.90 -25.57
C ARG A 184 2.70 -2.90 -26.30
N ASN A 185 1.62 -2.49 -25.61
CA ASN A 185 0.27 -2.37 -26.19
C ASN A 185 0.14 -1.17 -27.15
N GLY A 186 1.11 -0.27 -27.17
CA GLY A 186 1.19 0.81 -28.13
C GLY A 186 1.20 2.21 -27.56
N ARG A 187 1.58 3.18 -28.39
CA ARG A 187 1.79 4.59 -27.99
C ARG A 187 0.57 5.26 -27.36
N SER A 188 -0.64 4.88 -27.75
CA SER A 188 -1.88 5.46 -27.23
C SER A 188 -2.08 5.13 -25.75
N GLU A 189 -1.76 3.91 -25.34
CA GLU A 189 -1.88 3.49 -23.94
C GLU A 189 -0.73 4.05 -23.10
N ALA A 190 0.51 3.98 -23.63
CA ALA A 190 1.68 4.53 -22.97
C ALA A 190 1.53 6.01 -22.58
N ARG A 191 0.94 6.83 -23.44
CA ARG A 191 0.70 8.27 -23.17
C ARG A 191 -0.25 8.54 -22.01
N LYS A 192 -1.07 7.57 -21.62
CA LYS A 192 -2.05 7.71 -20.53
C LYS A 192 -1.48 7.30 -19.17
N VAL A 193 -0.31 6.68 -19.12
CA VAL A 193 0.30 6.18 -17.87
C VAL A 193 0.45 7.31 -16.84
N ARG A 194 1.02 8.45 -17.24
CA ARG A 194 1.23 9.59 -16.35
C ARG A 194 -0.09 10.13 -15.79
N ALA A 195 -1.06 10.41 -16.64
CA ALA A 195 -2.37 10.90 -16.18
C ALA A 195 -3.09 9.88 -15.26
N THR A 196 -2.87 8.57 -15.49
CA THR A 196 -3.39 7.53 -14.61
C THR A 196 -2.70 7.54 -13.24
N LEU A 197 -1.38 7.72 -13.19
CA LEU A 197 -0.63 7.87 -11.94
C LEU A 197 -1.11 9.10 -11.16
N ASP A 198 -1.21 10.26 -11.84
CA ASP A 198 -1.66 11.51 -11.25
C ASP A 198 -3.06 11.35 -10.62
N ALA A 199 -4.04 10.80 -11.35
CA ALA A 199 -5.38 10.59 -10.83
C ALA A 199 -5.40 9.65 -9.61
N ARG A 200 -4.70 8.51 -9.70
CA ARG A 200 -4.72 7.49 -8.63
C ARG A 200 -3.95 7.90 -7.39
N ALA A 201 -2.89 8.67 -7.49
CA ALA A 201 -2.21 9.24 -6.33
C ALA A 201 -3.20 10.10 -5.51
N GLY A 202 -4.05 10.90 -6.18
CA GLY A 202 -5.14 11.62 -5.53
C GLY A 202 -6.17 10.70 -4.86
N HIS A 203 -6.57 9.62 -5.53
CA HIS A 203 -7.52 8.65 -4.97
C HIS A 203 -6.97 7.97 -3.72
N VAL A 204 -5.70 7.56 -3.71
CA VAL A 204 -5.02 6.96 -2.54
C VAL A 204 -5.06 7.91 -1.35
N LEU A 205 -4.66 9.17 -1.56
CA LEU A 205 -4.67 10.19 -0.50
C LEU A 205 -6.10 10.53 -0.06
N ALA A 206 -7.07 10.55 -0.98
CA ALA A 206 -8.48 10.80 -0.64
C ALA A 206 -9.06 9.70 0.26
N VAL A 207 -8.77 8.43 -0.04
CA VAL A 207 -9.18 7.31 0.82
C VAL A 207 -8.52 7.41 2.20
N ALA A 208 -7.22 7.69 2.27
CA ALA A 208 -6.53 7.87 3.54
C ALA A 208 -7.17 8.99 4.38
N ALA A 209 -7.43 10.14 3.77
CA ALA A 209 -8.06 11.28 4.43
C ALA A 209 -9.51 11.00 4.87
N ALA A 210 -10.30 10.31 4.04
CA ALA A 210 -11.69 9.95 4.34
C ALA A 210 -11.81 9.04 5.58
N HIS A 211 -10.78 8.21 5.83
CA HIS A 211 -10.70 7.36 7.01
C HIS A 211 -9.96 8.01 8.20
N GLY A 212 -9.65 9.31 8.11
CA GLY A 212 -9.05 10.06 9.21
C GLY A 212 -7.57 9.74 9.48
N HIS A 213 -6.89 9.08 8.55
CA HIS A 213 -5.47 8.79 8.69
C HIS A 213 -4.64 10.05 8.54
N ARG A 214 -3.82 10.35 9.55
CA ARG A 214 -2.91 11.49 9.54
C ARG A 214 -1.46 11.10 9.25
N CYS A 215 -1.12 9.81 9.30
CA CYS A 215 0.19 9.26 8.96
C CYS A 215 0.06 8.22 7.84
N VAL A 216 0.75 8.47 6.72
CA VAL A 216 0.64 7.65 5.50
C VAL A 216 2.02 7.15 5.10
N VAL A 217 2.12 5.84 4.82
CA VAL A 217 3.32 5.22 4.22
C VAL A 217 3.07 4.96 2.74
N LEU A 218 3.83 5.65 1.92
CA LEU A 218 3.85 5.53 0.46
C LEU A 218 5.21 4.95 0.01
N GLY A 219 5.52 4.98 -1.28
CA GLY A 219 6.81 4.54 -1.79
C GLY A 219 6.89 4.54 -3.31
N ALA A 220 7.86 3.80 -3.88
CA ALA A 220 8.13 3.72 -5.31
C ALA A 220 7.10 2.83 -6.04
N TRP A 221 5.86 3.29 -6.06
CA TRP A 221 4.67 2.58 -6.52
C TRP A 221 4.74 2.17 -7.99
N GLY A 222 4.89 0.87 -8.22
CA GLY A 222 4.99 0.30 -9.56
C GLY A 222 6.34 0.56 -10.28
N CYS A 223 7.37 1.10 -9.60
CA CYS A 223 8.68 1.34 -10.21
C CYS A 223 9.47 0.04 -10.48
N GLY A 224 9.12 -1.06 -9.82
CA GLY A 224 9.74 -2.37 -10.05
C GLY A 224 9.19 -3.07 -11.29
N VAL A 225 8.38 -4.11 -11.11
CA VAL A 225 7.85 -4.98 -12.17
C VAL A 225 7.03 -4.22 -13.22
N PHE A 226 6.30 -3.17 -12.82
CA PHE A 226 5.47 -2.37 -13.73
C PHE A 226 6.23 -1.28 -14.47
N ARG A 227 7.51 -1.03 -14.13
CA ARG A 227 8.41 -0.12 -14.84
C ARG A 227 7.91 1.32 -14.96
N ASN A 228 7.17 1.81 -13.97
CA ASN A 228 6.87 3.23 -13.89
C ASN A 228 8.16 4.01 -13.58
N GLU A 229 8.32 5.17 -14.20
CA GLU A 229 9.46 6.04 -13.93
C GLU A 229 9.36 6.60 -12.50
N PRO A 230 10.40 6.46 -11.66
CA PRO A 230 10.37 6.95 -10.28
C PRO A 230 10.01 8.44 -10.16
N ARG A 231 10.50 9.27 -11.08
CA ARG A 231 10.19 10.70 -11.14
C ARG A 231 8.70 10.95 -11.35
N ASP A 232 8.07 10.20 -12.25
CA ASP A 232 6.64 10.34 -12.54
C ASP A 232 5.79 9.95 -11.33
N VAL A 233 6.20 8.93 -10.59
CA VAL A 233 5.50 8.50 -9.36
C VAL A 233 5.67 9.53 -8.25
N ALA A 234 6.88 10.02 -8.02
CA ALA A 234 7.13 11.06 -7.03
C ALA A 234 6.36 12.36 -7.34
N ASP A 235 6.36 12.79 -8.62
CA ASP A 235 5.61 13.96 -9.08
C ASP A 235 4.10 13.80 -8.94
N ALA A 236 3.56 12.58 -9.18
CA ALA A 236 2.13 12.31 -9.02
C ALA A 236 1.68 12.48 -7.56
N PHE A 237 2.48 12.03 -6.60
CA PHE A 237 2.18 12.27 -5.18
C PHE A 237 2.42 13.73 -4.78
N ALA A 238 3.51 14.37 -5.23
CA ALA A 238 3.79 15.78 -4.93
C ALA A 238 2.64 16.69 -5.39
N LEU A 239 2.11 16.45 -6.60
CA LEU A 239 0.97 17.19 -7.15
C LEU A 239 -0.21 17.26 -6.17
N TRP A 240 -0.52 16.16 -5.49
CA TRP A 240 -1.66 16.08 -4.57
C TRP A 240 -1.30 16.47 -3.14
N ILE A 241 -0.10 16.22 -2.67
CA ILE A 241 0.37 16.67 -1.34
C ILE A 241 0.32 18.19 -1.24
N ASP A 242 0.71 18.89 -2.32
CA ASP A 242 0.66 20.35 -2.40
C ASP A 242 -0.75 20.88 -2.75
N HIS A 243 -1.66 20.01 -3.18
CA HIS A 243 -2.99 20.42 -3.61
C HIS A 243 -3.83 20.91 -2.42
N PRO A 244 -4.57 22.05 -2.56
CA PRO A 244 -5.42 22.60 -1.49
C PRO A 244 -6.35 21.60 -0.83
N ARG A 245 -6.79 20.57 -1.56
CA ARG A 245 -7.67 19.48 -1.08
C ARG A 245 -7.10 18.75 0.13
N PHE A 246 -5.77 18.57 0.21
CA PHE A 246 -5.13 17.77 1.27
C PHE A 246 -4.42 18.62 2.33
N ARG A 247 -4.58 19.94 2.29
CA ARG A 247 -4.06 20.82 3.34
C ARG A 247 -4.65 20.43 4.70
N GLY A 248 -3.77 20.14 5.66
CA GLY A 248 -4.16 19.71 7.01
C GLY A 248 -4.75 18.32 7.12
N ALA A 249 -4.85 17.56 6.03
CA ALA A 249 -5.33 16.18 6.07
C ALA A 249 -4.30 15.25 6.73
N PHE A 250 -3.02 15.51 6.54
CA PHE A 250 -1.93 14.66 7.01
C PHE A 250 -0.95 15.45 7.87
N ASP A 251 -0.43 14.79 8.93
CA ASP A 251 0.69 15.30 9.73
C ASP A 251 2.02 14.77 9.17
N ARG A 252 2.02 13.54 8.67
CA ARG A 252 3.23 12.86 8.19
C ARG A 252 2.96 11.99 6.97
N ILE A 253 3.86 12.06 6.00
CA ILE A 253 3.91 11.14 4.86
C ILE A 253 5.33 10.61 4.74
N VAL A 254 5.47 9.28 4.81
CA VAL A 254 6.74 8.56 4.68
C VAL A 254 6.77 7.85 3.33
N PHE A 255 7.76 8.13 2.52
CA PHE A 255 8.05 7.36 1.31
C PHE A 255 9.09 6.28 1.63
N ALA A 256 8.63 5.07 1.88
CA ALA A 256 9.46 3.90 2.12
C ALA A 256 9.95 3.36 0.76
N VAL A 257 11.21 3.64 0.43
CA VAL A 257 11.83 3.29 -0.86
C VAL A 257 13.00 2.34 -0.61
N TYR A 258 12.66 1.06 -0.48
CA TYR A 258 13.64 0.00 -0.28
C TYR A 258 14.38 -0.31 -1.59
N GLU A 259 15.69 -0.29 -1.54
CA GLU A 259 16.59 -0.70 -2.61
C GLU A 259 17.75 -1.51 -2.03
N ARG A 260 18.20 -2.53 -2.79
CA ARG A 260 19.35 -3.36 -2.37
C ARG A 260 20.69 -2.70 -2.64
N ASN A 261 20.71 -1.68 -3.50
CA ASN A 261 21.91 -0.97 -3.89
C ASN A 261 22.15 0.20 -2.95
N ASP A 262 23.35 0.35 -2.44
CA ASP A 262 23.75 1.46 -1.56
C ASP A 262 23.61 2.84 -2.22
N ASP A 263 23.72 2.90 -3.55
CA ASP A 263 23.52 4.13 -4.33
C ASP A 263 22.10 4.68 -4.32
N ARG A 264 21.11 3.84 -3.99
CA ARG A 264 19.70 4.22 -3.87
C ARG A 264 19.17 5.14 -4.97
N PRO A 265 19.30 4.78 -6.26
CA PRO A 265 18.95 5.70 -7.35
C PRO A 265 17.49 6.13 -7.33
N THR A 266 16.55 5.22 -6.99
CA THR A 266 15.14 5.55 -6.85
C THR A 266 14.88 6.44 -5.63
N GLY A 267 15.47 6.12 -4.48
CA GLY A 267 15.35 6.92 -3.27
C GLY A 267 15.82 8.36 -3.47
N ARG A 268 16.98 8.57 -4.13
CA ARG A 268 17.48 9.91 -4.46
C ARG A 268 16.52 10.71 -5.33
N ILE A 269 15.88 10.09 -6.32
CA ILE A 269 14.87 10.76 -7.15
C ILE A 269 13.69 11.23 -6.29
N PHE A 270 13.21 10.38 -5.36
CA PHE A 270 12.15 10.75 -4.43
C PHE A 270 12.60 11.88 -3.49
N GLU A 271 13.82 11.81 -2.93
CA GLU A 271 14.40 12.89 -2.10
C GLU A 271 14.46 14.21 -2.87
N GLU A 272 15.01 14.21 -4.09
CA GLU A 272 15.09 15.40 -4.95
C GLU A 272 13.74 16.01 -5.30
N ARG A 273 12.68 15.21 -5.41
CA ARG A 273 11.35 15.70 -5.82
C ARG A 273 10.49 16.15 -4.66
N LEU A 274 10.63 15.52 -3.48
CA LEU A 274 9.72 15.68 -2.35
C LEU A 274 10.29 16.48 -1.19
N MET A 275 11.62 16.56 -1.05
CA MET A 275 12.29 17.23 0.08
C MET A 275 12.78 18.65 -0.26
N ARG A 276 12.01 19.38 -1.07
CA ARG A 276 12.33 20.77 -1.50
C ARG A 276 11.88 21.79 -0.47
#